data_a3f7e1b4013716ce2a8d06a8bdc50931
#
_entry.id   a3f7e1b4013716ce2a8d06a8bdc50931
#
_cell.length_a   1.000
_cell.length_b   1.000
_cell.length_c   1.000
_cell.angle_alpha   90.00
_cell.angle_beta   90.00
_cell.angle_gamma   90.00
#
_symmetry.space_group_name_H-M   'P 1'
#
loop_
_entity.id
_entity.type
_entity.pdbx_description
1 polymer ?
#
loop_
_entity_poly.entity_id
_entity_poly.type
_entity_poly.pdbx_seq_one_letter_code
_entity_poly.pdbx_strand_id
1 'polypeptide(L)'
;ELSKDEKATIPVTLSVENIADGPLRVEPVINLQSAEDNQQMELPLTLQGSMSAPLSKSAFGLAFVLAVLLALLIPLAILYFMKWFSGRIPEKPRMFVKTIPVKRDGATLVRTDNGRPFSVSKDEFQGAVPVETSARSAQLGRNEAKVKMGLSPFTAAHVEIQRDGTISGKGKKSGYRAVLPLAIQNEWFFVGNRKDRDSGEIVMTVDTLAQASQYDEMSKDISRQALSLFDQVEFPAEQQQQTPPPAGQQPPQQPGGQPGPSRPQGGPQPGPQ
;
A
#
# COMPACT_ATOMS: atom_id res chain seq x y z
N GLU A 1 -55.59 -37.72 51.72
CA GLU A 1 -56.92 -37.14 51.91
C GLU A 1 -56.81 -35.74 52.44
N LEU A 2 -57.39 -34.80 51.76
CA LEU A 2 -57.46 -33.40 52.22
C LEU A 2 -58.78 -33.22 52.96
N SER A 3 -58.69 -32.77 54.17
CA SER A 3 -59.89 -32.44 54.98
C SER A 3 -60.55 -31.16 54.45
N LYS A 4 -61.83 -30.96 54.73
CA LYS A 4 -62.56 -29.78 54.34
C LYS A 4 -61.89 -28.56 54.91
N ASP A 5 -61.40 -27.62 54.08
CA ASP A 5 -60.63 -26.44 54.43
C ASP A 5 -59.08 -26.61 54.45
N GLU A 6 -58.53 -27.77 54.10
CA GLU A 6 -57.09 -27.97 54.01
C GLU A 6 -56.54 -27.47 52.66
N LYS A 7 -55.49 -26.65 52.72
CA LYS A 7 -54.81 -26.14 51.54
C LYS A 7 -53.60 -27.01 51.18
N ALA A 8 -53.65 -27.62 50.02
CA ALA A 8 -52.48 -28.34 49.52
C ALA A 8 -51.75 -27.51 48.45
N THR A 9 -50.43 -27.46 48.51
CA THR A 9 -49.60 -26.87 47.50
C THR A 9 -48.96 -27.97 46.67
N ILE A 10 -49.30 -28.04 45.40
CA ILE A 10 -48.73 -29.01 44.46
C ILE A 10 -47.65 -28.28 43.66
N PRO A 11 -46.35 -28.63 43.86
CA PRO A 11 -45.32 -28.09 43.00
C PRO A 11 -45.40 -28.68 41.59
N VAL A 12 -45.57 -27.82 40.57
CA VAL A 12 -45.58 -28.22 39.17
C VAL A 12 -44.29 -27.73 38.52
N THR A 13 -43.49 -28.65 38.02
CA THR A 13 -42.28 -28.31 37.25
C THR A 13 -42.58 -28.49 35.77
N LEU A 14 -42.47 -27.40 35.00
CA LEU A 14 -42.58 -27.41 33.56
C LEU A 14 -41.20 -27.60 32.95
N SER A 15 -41.00 -28.67 32.20
CA SER A 15 -39.79 -28.89 31.38
C SER A 15 -40.14 -28.66 29.92
N VAL A 16 -39.44 -27.80 29.25
CA VAL A 16 -39.67 -27.47 27.85
C VAL A 16 -38.50 -27.96 27.02
N GLU A 17 -38.76 -28.85 26.10
CA GLU A 17 -37.83 -29.26 25.04
C GLU A 17 -38.02 -28.36 23.82
N ASN A 18 -36.96 -27.99 23.14
CA ASN A 18 -36.97 -27.08 21.96
C ASN A 18 -37.48 -25.67 22.26
N ILE A 19 -36.66 -24.92 23.00
CA ILE A 19 -36.94 -23.55 23.36
C ILE A 19 -36.81 -22.65 22.12
N ALA A 20 -37.93 -22.05 21.70
CA ALA A 20 -37.96 -20.98 20.72
C ALA A 20 -38.49 -19.70 21.38
N ASP A 21 -38.02 -18.54 20.89
CA ASP A 21 -38.55 -17.27 21.38
C ASP A 21 -39.99 -17.09 21.00
N GLY A 22 -40.83 -16.74 21.99
CA GLY A 22 -42.23 -16.48 21.71
C GLY A 22 -43.13 -16.56 22.94
N PRO A 23 -44.42 -16.29 22.78
CA PRO A 23 -45.40 -16.45 23.83
C PRO A 23 -45.62 -17.94 24.11
N LEU A 24 -45.59 -18.30 25.38
CA LEU A 24 -45.95 -19.65 25.85
C LEU A 24 -47.36 -19.60 26.41
N ARG A 25 -48.22 -20.47 25.91
CA ARG A 25 -49.55 -20.75 26.45
C ARG A 25 -49.65 -22.24 26.70
N VAL A 26 -49.84 -22.61 27.95
CA VAL A 26 -50.02 -24.00 28.36
C VAL A 26 -51.36 -24.10 29.07
N GLU A 27 -52.17 -25.04 28.68
CA GLU A 27 -53.51 -25.33 29.26
C GLU A 27 -53.50 -26.71 29.91
N PRO A 28 -52.85 -26.88 31.09
CA PRO A 28 -52.93 -28.12 31.82
C PRO A 28 -54.33 -28.31 32.39
N VAL A 29 -54.83 -29.53 32.31
CA VAL A 29 -56.08 -29.93 32.94
C VAL A 29 -55.74 -30.76 34.18
N ILE A 30 -56.14 -30.28 35.35
CA ILE A 30 -55.98 -31.04 36.58
C ILE A 30 -57.27 -31.86 36.83
N ASN A 31 -57.15 -33.18 36.84
CA ASN A 31 -58.21 -34.04 37.17
C ASN A 31 -58.20 -34.37 38.68
N LEU A 32 -59.17 -33.84 39.35
CA LEU A 32 -59.40 -34.10 40.77
C LEU A 32 -60.43 -35.18 40.93
N GLN A 33 -60.14 -36.27 41.68
CA GLN A 33 -61.07 -37.35 41.96
C GLN A 33 -61.41 -37.34 43.46
N SER A 34 -62.68 -37.22 43.79
CA SER A 34 -63.16 -37.35 45.16
C SER A 34 -63.11 -38.83 45.65
N ALA A 35 -62.54 -39.03 46.81
CA ALA A 35 -62.39 -40.32 47.40
C ALA A 35 -63.75 -40.88 47.95
N GLU A 36 -64.70 -39.96 48.20
CA GLU A 36 -66.01 -40.41 48.82
C GLU A 36 -67.05 -40.71 47.74
N ASP A 37 -67.15 -39.83 46.68
CA ASP A 37 -68.29 -39.95 45.72
C ASP A 37 -67.84 -40.41 44.33
N ASN A 38 -66.55 -40.69 44.16
CA ASN A 38 -65.96 -41.09 42.89
C ASN A 38 -66.23 -40.07 41.75
N GLN A 39 -66.59 -38.83 42.12
CA GLN A 39 -66.80 -37.75 41.18
C GLN A 39 -65.44 -37.19 40.68
N GLN A 40 -65.32 -36.98 39.38
CA GLN A 40 -64.16 -36.39 38.73
C GLN A 40 -64.52 -34.95 38.42
N MET A 41 -63.64 -34.03 38.84
CA MET A 41 -63.70 -32.62 38.50
C MET A 41 -62.45 -32.24 37.69
N GLU A 42 -62.67 -31.68 36.50
CA GLU A 42 -61.64 -31.18 35.66
C GLU A 42 -61.47 -29.68 35.93
N LEU A 43 -60.22 -29.27 36.32
CA LEU A 43 -59.88 -27.87 36.52
C LEU A 43 -58.93 -27.41 35.41
N PRO A 44 -59.45 -26.66 34.41
CA PRO A 44 -58.59 -26.13 33.38
C PRO A 44 -57.79 -24.95 33.96
N LEU A 45 -56.46 -25.01 33.81
CA LEU A 45 -55.57 -23.94 34.18
C LEU A 45 -54.97 -23.35 32.90
N THR A 46 -54.99 -22.05 32.78
CA THR A 46 -54.29 -21.37 31.68
C THR A 46 -53.07 -20.68 32.23
N LEU A 47 -51.88 -21.15 31.83
CA LEU A 47 -50.61 -20.52 32.13
C LEU A 47 -50.13 -19.73 30.91
N GLN A 48 -49.90 -18.47 31.08
CA GLN A 48 -49.35 -17.60 30.04
C GLN A 48 -48.00 -17.03 30.49
N GLY A 49 -47.02 -17.08 29.59
CA GLY A 49 -45.70 -16.55 29.83
C GLY A 49 -45.01 -16.22 28.52
N SER A 50 -43.85 -15.64 28.60
CA SER A 50 -42.95 -15.46 27.45
C SER A 50 -41.69 -16.29 27.68
N MET A 51 -41.28 -17.03 26.66
CA MET A 51 -40.02 -17.74 26.65
C MET A 51 -38.98 -16.98 25.82
N SER A 52 -37.77 -16.93 26.32
CA SER A 52 -36.62 -16.47 25.55
C SER A 52 -35.55 -17.54 25.53
N ALA A 53 -35.12 -17.92 24.35
CA ALA A 53 -34.01 -18.85 24.20
C ALA A 53 -32.71 -18.22 24.73
N PRO A 54 -31.91 -18.92 25.54
CA PRO A 54 -30.64 -18.40 26.01
C PRO A 54 -29.72 -18.20 24.79
N LEU A 55 -29.28 -16.96 24.57
CA LEU A 55 -28.32 -16.65 23.52
C LEU A 55 -27.06 -17.48 23.72
N SER A 56 -26.66 -18.25 22.71
CA SER A 56 -25.40 -18.97 22.74
C SER A 56 -24.25 -17.91 22.79
N LYS A 57 -23.50 -17.89 23.88
CA LYS A 57 -22.39 -16.96 24.09
C LYS A 57 -21.35 -17.05 22.97
N SER A 58 -21.15 -18.26 22.45
CA SER A 58 -20.23 -18.50 21.33
C SER A 58 -20.74 -17.93 20.02
N ALA A 59 -22.02 -18.12 19.70
CA ALA A 59 -22.64 -17.55 18.50
C ALA A 59 -22.68 -16.03 18.55
N PHE A 60 -23.01 -15.45 19.70
CA PHE A 60 -22.97 -14.02 19.90
C PHE A 60 -21.54 -13.47 19.75
N GLY A 61 -20.53 -14.11 20.37
CA GLY A 61 -19.14 -13.71 20.26
C GLY A 61 -18.65 -13.75 18.81
N LEU A 62 -18.97 -14.80 18.06
CA LEU A 62 -18.63 -14.90 16.65
C LEU A 62 -19.30 -13.80 15.81
N ALA A 63 -20.60 -13.59 16.00
CA ALA A 63 -21.35 -12.55 15.30
C ALA A 63 -20.79 -11.15 15.60
N PHE A 64 -20.43 -10.88 16.86
CA PHE A 64 -19.82 -9.62 17.27
C PHE A 64 -18.46 -9.38 16.60
N VAL A 65 -17.57 -10.40 16.62
CA VAL A 65 -16.25 -10.31 15.94
C VAL A 65 -16.45 -10.08 14.44
N LEU A 66 -17.37 -10.79 13.81
CA LEU A 66 -17.68 -10.61 12.39
C LEU A 66 -18.20 -9.20 12.09
N ALA A 67 -19.09 -8.68 12.91
CA ALA A 67 -19.61 -7.31 12.79
C ALA A 67 -18.50 -6.27 12.90
N VAL A 68 -17.60 -6.40 13.89
CA VAL A 68 -16.43 -5.51 14.04
C VAL A 68 -15.49 -5.59 12.85
N LEU A 69 -15.20 -6.81 12.38
CA LEU A 69 -14.37 -6.98 11.18
C LEU A 69 -15.01 -6.33 9.95
N LEU A 70 -16.29 -6.52 9.72
CA LEU A 70 -17.00 -5.89 8.60
C LEU A 70 -17.03 -4.37 8.73
N ALA A 71 -17.25 -3.84 9.95
CA ALA A 71 -17.22 -2.41 10.21
C ALA A 71 -15.87 -1.75 9.89
N LEU A 72 -14.76 -2.49 10.04
CA LEU A 72 -13.42 -2.03 9.68
C LEU A 72 -13.10 -2.27 8.20
N LEU A 73 -13.46 -3.42 7.67
CA LEU A 73 -13.12 -3.82 6.30
C LEU A 73 -13.89 -3.03 5.24
N ILE A 74 -15.16 -2.69 5.49
CA ILE A 74 -15.97 -1.96 4.52
C ILE A 74 -15.40 -0.54 4.24
N PRO A 75 -15.13 0.31 5.24
CA PRO A 75 -14.50 1.61 4.99
C PRO A 75 -13.12 1.48 4.32
N LEU A 76 -12.33 0.49 4.74
CA LEU A 76 -11.02 0.24 4.15
C LEU A 76 -11.14 -0.17 2.68
N ALA A 77 -12.07 -1.05 2.34
CA ALA A 77 -12.35 -1.46 0.97
C ALA A 77 -12.80 -0.27 0.10
N ILE A 78 -13.65 0.60 0.63
CA ILE A 78 -14.09 1.82 -0.05
C ILE A 78 -12.90 2.74 -0.32
N LEU A 79 -12.01 2.96 0.66
CA LEU A 79 -10.80 3.76 0.48
C LEU A 79 -9.87 3.18 -0.59
N TYR A 80 -9.66 1.87 -0.61
CA TYR A 80 -8.89 1.21 -1.65
C TYR A 80 -9.54 1.32 -3.03
N PHE A 81 -10.86 1.16 -3.09
CA PHE A 81 -11.62 1.32 -4.33
C PHE A 81 -11.51 2.76 -4.88
N MET A 82 -11.72 3.75 -4.02
CA MET A 82 -11.57 5.16 -4.39
C MET A 82 -10.14 5.46 -4.85
N LYS A 83 -9.13 4.96 -4.13
CA LYS A 83 -7.74 5.11 -4.52
C LYS A 83 -7.44 4.45 -5.87
N TRP A 84 -7.96 3.25 -6.10
CA TRP A 84 -7.78 2.54 -7.38
C TRP A 84 -8.44 3.28 -8.54
N PHE A 85 -9.60 3.88 -8.30
CA PHE A 85 -10.33 4.63 -9.31
C PHE A 85 -9.70 5.99 -9.59
N SER A 86 -9.29 6.72 -8.55
CA SER A 86 -8.63 8.03 -8.68
C SER A 86 -7.16 7.94 -9.14
N GLY A 87 -6.52 6.79 -8.98
CA GLY A 87 -5.13 6.55 -9.39
C GLY A 87 -4.96 6.34 -10.89
N ARG A 88 -5.55 7.21 -11.71
CA ARG A 88 -5.47 7.15 -13.17
C ARG A 88 -4.94 8.47 -13.73
N ILE A 89 -4.14 8.38 -14.76
CA ILE A 89 -3.77 9.55 -15.56
C ILE A 89 -4.99 9.92 -16.41
N PRO A 90 -5.34 11.21 -16.53
CA PRO A 90 -6.43 11.65 -17.42
C PRO A 90 -6.23 11.16 -18.86
N GLU A 91 -7.28 10.60 -19.44
CA GLU A 91 -7.28 10.07 -20.81
C GLU A 91 -7.14 11.19 -21.80
N LYS A 92 -6.57 11.90 -22.21
CA LYS A 92 -6.39 13.07 -23.12
C LYS A 92 -5.88 14.29 -22.35
N PRO A 93 -4.76 14.18 -21.72
CA PRO A 93 -4.13 15.37 -21.16
C PRO A 93 -3.78 16.32 -22.31
N ARG A 94 -4.22 17.55 -22.17
CA ARG A 94 -3.82 18.63 -23.06
C ARG A 94 -2.42 19.10 -22.72
N MET A 95 -1.42 18.27 -22.98
CA MET A 95 -0.04 18.62 -22.64
C MET A 95 0.93 18.21 -23.75
N PHE A 96 2.00 18.97 -23.82
CA PHE A 96 3.17 18.70 -24.63
C PHE A 96 4.33 18.24 -23.78
N VAL A 97 5.19 17.41 -24.35
CA VAL A 97 6.48 17.04 -23.77
C VAL A 97 7.61 17.60 -24.63
N LYS A 98 8.60 18.17 -23.97
CA LYS A 98 9.83 18.60 -24.60
C LYS A 98 11.04 18.16 -23.79
N THR A 99 12.04 17.67 -24.48
CA THR A 99 13.34 17.32 -23.90
C THR A 99 14.36 18.38 -24.32
N ILE A 100 15.04 18.98 -23.35
CA ILE A 100 16.01 20.06 -23.56
C ILE A 100 17.35 19.57 -23.03
N PRO A 101 18.38 19.46 -23.87
CA PRO A 101 19.71 19.10 -23.44
C PRO A 101 20.36 20.24 -22.66
N VAL A 102 20.95 19.92 -21.52
CA VAL A 102 21.54 20.90 -20.61
C VAL A 102 22.92 20.47 -20.14
N LYS A 103 23.72 21.45 -19.78
CA LYS A 103 25.04 21.28 -19.19
C LYS A 103 25.23 22.23 -18.00
N ARG A 104 25.95 21.75 -16.98
CA ARG A 104 26.40 22.58 -15.89
C ARG A 104 27.65 23.34 -16.32
N ASP A 105 27.60 24.65 -16.23
CA ASP A 105 28.74 25.53 -16.45
C ASP A 105 28.97 26.37 -15.18
N GLY A 106 29.82 25.88 -14.32
CA GLY A 106 30.03 26.44 -12.99
C GLY A 106 28.74 26.43 -12.15
N ALA A 107 28.27 27.59 -11.79
CA ALA A 107 27.03 27.79 -11.03
C ALA A 107 25.82 28.09 -11.91
N THR A 108 25.92 27.90 -13.22
CA THR A 108 24.84 28.20 -14.17
C THR A 108 24.44 26.96 -14.95
N LEU A 109 23.16 26.79 -15.12
CA LEU A 109 22.59 25.78 -16.02
C LEU A 109 22.54 26.37 -17.43
N VAL A 110 23.21 25.75 -18.38
CA VAL A 110 23.30 26.19 -19.76
C VAL A 110 22.67 25.18 -20.68
N ARG A 111 21.95 25.62 -21.67
CA ARG A 111 21.40 24.76 -22.73
C ARG A 111 22.52 24.39 -23.73
N THR A 112 22.60 23.07 -24.01
CA THR A 112 23.63 22.59 -24.95
C THR A 112 23.28 22.89 -26.41
N ASP A 113 21.98 23.06 -26.71
CA ASP A 113 21.49 23.33 -28.08
C ASP A 113 21.81 24.76 -28.57
N ASN A 114 21.90 25.74 -27.68
CA ASN A 114 22.12 27.15 -28.05
C ASN A 114 23.20 27.87 -27.23
N GLY A 115 23.79 27.21 -26.24
CA GLY A 115 24.85 27.79 -25.41
C GLY A 115 24.41 28.92 -24.46
N ARG A 116 23.11 29.14 -24.28
CA ARG A 116 22.53 30.18 -23.41
C ARG A 116 22.14 29.67 -22.05
N PRO A 117 22.07 30.54 -21.02
CA PRO A 117 21.47 30.18 -19.76
C PRO A 117 20.10 29.57 -19.94
N PHE A 118 19.78 28.61 -19.09
CA PHE A 118 18.51 27.85 -19.22
C PHE A 118 17.31 28.78 -19.09
N SER A 119 16.54 28.83 -20.14
CA SER A 119 15.24 29.49 -20.21
C SER A 119 14.37 28.75 -21.21
N VAL A 120 13.07 28.80 -21.01
CA VAL A 120 12.08 28.18 -21.91
C VAL A 120 10.95 29.16 -22.14
N SER A 121 10.57 29.34 -23.38
CA SER A 121 9.45 30.17 -23.78
C SER A 121 8.30 29.34 -24.37
N LYS A 122 7.11 29.92 -24.42
CA LYS A 122 5.95 29.32 -25.05
C LYS A 122 6.19 28.95 -26.51
N ASP A 123 6.88 29.81 -27.25
CA ASP A 123 7.15 29.62 -28.68
C ASP A 123 8.01 28.39 -28.96
N GLU A 124 8.84 28.01 -28.01
CA GLU A 124 9.67 26.82 -28.14
C GLU A 124 8.88 25.52 -28.05
N PHE A 125 7.66 25.56 -27.52
CA PHE A 125 6.75 24.42 -27.49
C PHE A 125 5.89 24.30 -28.75
N GLN A 126 5.98 25.23 -29.67
CA GLN A 126 5.39 25.09 -30.99
C GLN A 126 6.05 23.91 -31.73
N GLY A 127 5.25 22.89 -32.05
CA GLY A 127 5.77 21.65 -32.61
C GLY A 127 6.29 20.60 -31.60
N ALA A 128 6.11 20.83 -30.30
CA ALA A 128 6.39 19.81 -29.30
C ALA A 128 5.44 18.61 -29.46
N VAL A 129 5.91 17.43 -29.08
CA VAL A 129 5.16 16.19 -29.22
C VAL A 129 4.05 16.15 -28.15
N PRO A 130 2.80 15.88 -28.55
CA PRO A 130 1.73 15.66 -27.56
C PRO A 130 2.04 14.41 -26.74
N VAL A 131 1.67 14.44 -25.48
CA VAL A 131 1.84 13.30 -24.58
C VAL A 131 0.79 12.24 -24.88
N GLU A 132 1.23 11.05 -25.22
CA GLU A 132 0.37 9.88 -25.31
C GLU A 132 0.14 9.30 -23.91
N THR A 133 -1.12 9.16 -23.53
CA THR A 133 -1.49 8.65 -22.20
C THR A 133 -2.46 7.49 -22.30
N SER A 134 -2.32 6.60 -21.36
CA SER A 134 -3.31 5.58 -21.01
C SER A 134 -3.72 5.77 -19.55
N ALA A 135 -4.70 5.01 -19.08
CA ALA A 135 -5.18 5.12 -17.71
C ALA A 135 -4.06 4.96 -16.65
N ARG A 136 -2.97 4.27 -16.95
CA ARG A 136 -1.90 3.96 -16.00
C ARG A 136 -0.48 4.24 -16.47
N SER A 137 -0.33 4.76 -17.67
CA SER A 137 0.98 5.13 -18.20
C SER A 137 0.90 6.36 -19.09
N ALA A 138 2.01 7.07 -19.21
CA ALA A 138 2.18 8.18 -20.14
C ALA A 138 3.54 8.08 -20.81
N GLN A 139 3.61 8.45 -22.08
CA GLN A 139 4.86 8.50 -22.81
C GLN A 139 5.43 9.92 -22.78
N LEU A 140 6.48 10.12 -22.01
CA LEU A 140 7.15 11.42 -21.84
C LEU A 140 8.43 11.47 -22.69
N GLY A 141 8.26 11.73 -23.97
CA GLY A 141 9.36 11.65 -24.95
C GLY A 141 9.88 10.21 -25.05
N ARG A 142 11.16 9.99 -24.69
CA ARG A 142 11.77 8.65 -24.66
C ARG A 142 11.54 7.89 -23.36
N ASN A 143 10.80 8.47 -22.41
CA ASN A 143 10.63 7.90 -21.09
C ASN A 143 9.19 7.45 -20.87
N GLU A 144 9.01 6.24 -20.42
CA GLU A 144 7.71 5.72 -20.00
C GLU A 144 7.48 6.04 -18.52
N ALA A 145 6.39 6.71 -18.27
CA ALA A 145 5.93 7.04 -16.93
C ALA A 145 4.77 6.11 -16.53
N LYS A 146 4.88 5.44 -15.38
CA LYS A 146 3.88 4.48 -14.89
C LYS A 146 3.27 4.92 -13.57
N VAL A 147 1.96 4.77 -13.44
CA VAL A 147 1.28 5.02 -12.17
C VAL A 147 1.67 3.96 -11.17
N LYS A 148 2.12 4.40 -10.01
CA LYS A 148 2.40 3.57 -8.83
C LYS A 148 1.42 3.92 -7.71
N MET A 149 0.86 2.90 -7.12
CA MET A 149 -0.02 3.00 -5.96
C MET A 149 0.68 2.33 -4.78
N GLY A 150 0.93 3.10 -3.72
CA GLY A 150 1.46 2.53 -2.48
C GLY A 150 0.46 1.55 -1.83
N LEU A 151 0.95 0.66 -0.98
CA LEU A 151 0.12 -0.33 -0.28
C LEU A 151 -0.86 0.33 0.70
N SER A 152 -0.46 1.42 1.36
CA SER A 152 -1.36 2.12 2.30
C SER A 152 -2.48 2.85 1.55
N PRO A 153 -3.74 2.76 1.99
CA PRO A 153 -4.86 3.48 1.38
C PRO A 153 -4.72 5.00 1.49
N PHE A 154 -3.93 5.48 2.46
CA PHE A 154 -3.72 6.91 2.73
C PHE A 154 -2.59 7.54 1.92
N THR A 155 -1.78 6.76 1.22
CA THR A 155 -0.73 7.31 0.35
C THR A 155 -1.30 7.67 -1.01
N ALA A 156 -1.01 8.87 -1.49
CA ALA A 156 -1.42 9.28 -2.83
C ALA A 156 -0.76 8.40 -3.90
N ALA A 157 -1.50 8.11 -4.96
CA ALA A 157 -0.91 7.55 -6.17
C ALA A 157 0.01 8.60 -6.82
N HIS A 158 1.08 8.16 -7.45
CA HIS A 158 2.05 9.01 -8.12
C HIS A 158 2.49 8.36 -9.43
N VAL A 159 3.16 9.13 -10.26
CA VAL A 159 3.77 8.64 -11.49
C VAL A 159 5.25 8.43 -11.26
N GLU A 160 5.75 7.28 -11.65
CA GLU A 160 7.16 6.91 -11.53
C GLU A 160 7.76 6.67 -12.91
N ILE A 161 8.94 7.26 -13.14
CA ILE A 161 9.74 7.04 -14.34
C ILE A 161 10.96 6.23 -13.92
N GLN A 162 11.07 5.03 -14.47
CA GLN A 162 12.20 4.13 -14.20
C GLN A 162 13.18 4.17 -15.37
N ARG A 163 14.20 4.97 -15.22
CA ARG A 163 15.32 5.00 -16.17
C ARG A 163 16.57 5.42 -15.42
N ASP A 164 17.69 4.81 -15.76
CA ASP A 164 18.99 5.17 -15.18
C ASP A 164 19.25 6.67 -15.30
N GLY A 165 19.69 7.27 -14.20
CA GLY A 165 20.00 8.68 -14.16
C GLY A 165 18.81 9.62 -14.06
N THR A 166 17.56 9.12 -13.89
CA THR A 166 16.40 10.00 -13.73
C THR A 166 16.20 10.44 -12.29
N ILE A 167 15.90 11.72 -12.11
CA ILE A 167 15.56 12.29 -10.81
C ILE A 167 14.53 13.42 -11.00
N SER A 168 13.56 13.55 -10.10
CA SER A 168 12.61 14.67 -10.14
C SER A 168 13.16 15.91 -9.49
N GLY A 169 12.72 17.09 -9.96
CA GLY A 169 13.11 18.39 -9.40
C GLY A 169 12.71 18.58 -7.94
N LYS A 170 11.75 17.81 -7.42
CA LYS A 170 11.31 17.85 -6.01
C LYS A 170 12.20 17.04 -5.04
N GLY A 171 13.38 16.61 -5.48
CA GLY A 171 14.49 16.22 -4.62
C GLY A 171 14.33 14.98 -3.76
N LYS A 172 13.43 14.07 -4.08
CA LYS A 172 13.44 12.76 -3.43
C LYS A 172 14.56 11.92 -4.04
N LYS A 173 15.62 11.68 -3.28
CA LYS A 173 16.61 10.65 -3.58
C LYS A 173 15.87 9.33 -3.77
N SER A 174 15.68 8.94 -4.99
CA SER A 174 15.19 7.62 -5.32
C SER A 174 16.00 7.05 -6.50
N GLY A 175 17.29 6.98 -6.30
CA GLY A 175 18.23 6.29 -7.19
C GLY A 175 17.93 6.50 -8.69
N TYR A 176 17.35 5.56 -9.37
CA TYR A 176 17.07 5.56 -10.81
C TYR A 176 15.63 5.91 -11.15
N ARG A 177 14.95 6.71 -10.31
CA ARG A 177 13.51 6.94 -10.44
C ARG A 177 13.16 8.40 -10.26
N ALA A 178 12.48 8.98 -11.23
CA ALA A 178 11.80 10.24 -11.03
C ALA A 178 10.36 9.97 -10.57
N VAL A 179 9.92 10.70 -9.54
CA VAL A 179 8.58 10.62 -8.97
C VAL A 179 7.87 11.93 -9.25
N LEU A 180 6.75 11.86 -9.97
CA LEU A 180 5.92 12.99 -10.32
C LEU A 180 4.51 12.81 -9.71
N PRO A 181 3.74 13.89 -9.48
CA PRO A 181 2.34 13.77 -9.14
C PRO A 181 1.54 13.13 -10.27
N LEU A 182 0.32 12.62 -9.97
CA LEU A 182 -0.56 12.09 -11.01
C LEU A 182 -0.92 13.10 -12.08
N ALA A 183 -1.14 14.36 -11.68
CA ALA A 183 -1.23 15.47 -12.61
C ALA A 183 0.17 15.82 -13.08
N ILE A 184 0.63 15.14 -14.12
CA ILE A 184 1.96 15.35 -14.70
C ILE A 184 2.07 16.65 -15.51
N GLN A 185 1.03 17.47 -15.53
CA GLN A 185 1.00 18.78 -16.20
C GLN A 185 1.89 19.78 -15.45
N ASN A 186 2.68 20.54 -16.21
CA ASN A 186 3.61 21.52 -15.68
C ASN A 186 4.62 20.93 -14.67
N GLU A 187 5.02 19.70 -14.92
CA GLU A 187 6.07 19.03 -14.15
C GLU A 187 7.33 18.83 -15.00
N TRP A 188 8.43 18.58 -14.33
CA TRP A 188 9.70 18.32 -15.00
C TRP A 188 10.54 17.32 -14.20
N PHE A 189 11.47 16.69 -14.91
CA PHE A 189 12.47 15.82 -14.31
C PHE A 189 13.79 15.92 -15.09
N PHE A 190 14.87 15.57 -14.41
CA PHE A 190 16.22 15.56 -14.95
C PHE A 190 16.65 14.13 -15.30
N VAL A 191 17.32 13.98 -16.40
CA VAL A 191 17.96 12.73 -16.85
C VAL A 191 19.46 13.01 -17.01
N GLY A 192 20.27 12.48 -16.10
CA GLY A 192 21.72 12.63 -16.16
C GLY A 192 22.33 11.81 -17.31
N ASN A 193 23.44 12.29 -17.82
CA ASN A 193 24.20 11.57 -18.82
C ASN A 193 25.25 10.67 -18.12
N ARG A 194 25.27 9.39 -18.46
CA ARG A 194 26.18 8.41 -17.89
C ARG A 194 27.66 8.67 -18.20
N LYS A 195 27.91 9.29 -19.36
CA LYS A 195 29.28 9.54 -19.86
C LYS A 195 29.85 10.87 -19.42
N ASP A 196 29.00 11.82 -19.08
CA ASP A 196 29.39 13.18 -18.69
C ASP A 196 28.50 13.64 -17.53
N ARG A 197 29.08 13.75 -16.33
CA ARG A 197 28.35 14.13 -15.11
C ARG A 197 27.85 15.57 -15.13
N ASP A 198 28.44 16.40 -15.96
CA ASP A 198 28.06 17.79 -16.09
C ASP A 198 27.02 18.04 -17.21
N SER A 199 26.57 16.99 -17.88
CA SER A 199 25.54 17.07 -18.92
C SER A 199 24.33 16.20 -18.59
N GLY A 200 23.18 16.57 -19.17
CA GLY A 200 21.93 15.82 -18.99
C GLY A 200 20.82 16.41 -19.85
N GLU A 201 19.64 15.95 -19.58
CA GLU A 201 18.41 16.36 -20.28
C GLU A 201 17.36 16.78 -19.23
N ILE A 202 16.72 17.92 -19.44
CA ILE A 202 15.50 18.30 -18.73
C ILE A 202 14.31 17.88 -19.58
N VAL A 203 13.46 17.04 -19.03
CA VAL A 203 12.20 16.66 -19.65
C VAL A 203 11.08 17.42 -18.97
N MET A 204 10.37 18.23 -19.74
CA MET A 204 9.28 19.08 -19.25
C MET A 204 7.98 18.66 -19.87
N THR A 205 6.93 18.68 -19.06
CA THR A 205 5.55 18.53 -19.51
C THR A 205 4.80 19.83 -19.25
N VAL A 206 4.18 20.38 -20.27
CA VAL A 206 3.50 21.68 -20.16
C VAL A 206 2.10 21.58 -20.72
N ASP A 207 1.13 22.18 -20.02
CA ASP A 207 -0.26 22.27 -20.52
C ASP A 207 -0.28 23.10 -21.80
N THR A 208 -1.07 22.67 -22.77
CA THR A 208 -1.28 23.42 -24.03
C THR A 208 -1.87 24.81 -23.83
N LEU A 209 -2.56 25.03 -22.71
CA LEU A 209 -3.14 26.31 -22.34
C LEU A 209 -2.24 27.14 -21.40
N ALA A 210 -1.02 26.67 -21.13
CA ALA A 210 -0.10 27.38 -20.26
C ALA A 210 0.20 28.79 -20.76
N GLN A 211 0.22 29.74 -19.82
CA GLN A 211 0.54 31.14 -20.11
C GLN A 211 2.06 31.37 -20.05
N ALA A 212 2.53 32.45 -20.66
CA ALA A 212 3.96 32.79 -20.67
C ALA A 212 4.58 32.84 -19.27
N SER A 213 3.86 33.36 -18.27
CA SER A 213 4.32 33.42 -16.89
C SER A 213 4.63 32.05 -16.28
N GLN A 214 3.89 30.99 -16.66
CA GLN A 214 4.13 29.62 -16.19
C GLN A 214 5.44 29.05 -16.74
N TYR A 215 5.79 29.38 -17.98
CA TYR A 215 7.08 28.99 -18.56
C TYR A 215 8.25 29.68 -17.86
N ASP A 216 8.08 30.97 -17.53
CA ASP A 216 9.09 31.73 -16.80
C ASP A 216 9.29 31.18 -15.37
N GLU A 217 8.19 30.85 -14.70
CA GLU A 217 8.22 30.25 -13.35
C GLU A 217 8.91 28.90 -13.37
N MET A 218 8.52 28.01 -14.30
CA MET A 218 9.19 26.73 -14.49
C MET A 218 10.67 26.88 -14.81
N SER A 219 11.03 27.82 -15.68
CA SER A 219 12.43 28.07 -16.04
C SER A 219 13.26 28.49 -14.83
N LYS A 220 12.73 29.38 -13.98
CA LYS A 220 13.37 29.81 -12.74
C LYS A 220 13.48 28.65 -11.74
N ASP A 221 12.45 27.86 -11.61
CA ASP A 221 12.45 26.70 -10.71
C ASP A 221 13.47 25.65 -11.15
N ILE A 222 13.50 25.30 -12.43
CA ILE A 222 14.48 24.38 -13.01
C ILE A 222 15.91 24.91 -12.83
N SER A 223 16.16 26.18 -13.16
CA SER A 223 17.49 26.78 -13.04
C SER A 223 18.01 26.74 -11.60
N ARG A 224 17.11 26.87 -10.62
CA ARG A 224 17.45 26.84 -9.20
C ARG A 224 17.73 25.42 -8.68
N GLN A 225 16.97 24.46 -9.14
CA GLN A 225 17.00 23.11 -8.58
C GLN A 225 17.90 22.15 -9.37
N ALA A 226 17.95 22.28 -10.69
CA ALA A 226 18.63 21.31 -11.56
C ALA A 226 20.13 21.19 -11.28
N LEU A 227 20.80 22.26 -10.90
CA LEU A 227 22.23 22.22 -10.57
C LEU A 227 22.55 21.23 -9.44
N SER A 228 21.71 21.18 -8.42
CA SER A 228 21.87 20.23 -7.32
C SER A 228 21.58 18.80 -7.72
N LEU A 229 20.84 18.57 -8.81
CA LEU A 229 20.47 17.24 -9.25
C LEU A 229 21.61 16.52 -9.97
N PHE A 230 22.53 17.25 -10.60
CA PHE A 230 23.70 16.63 -11.23
C PHE A 230 24.52 15.77 -10.25
N ASP A 231 24.66 16.24 -9.00
CA ASP A 231 25.42 15.54 -7.97
C ASP A 231 24.60 14.43 -7.28
N GLN A 232 23.29 14.44 -7.45
CA GLN A 232 22.38 13.45 -6.85
C GLN A 232 22.05 12.28 -7.77
N VAL A 233 22.36 12.39 -9.05
CA VAL A 233 22.13 11.32 -10.02
C VAL A 233 23.08 10.17 -9.72
N GLU A 234 22.48 9.03 -9.41
CA GLU A 234 23.21 7.77 -9.23
C GLU A 234 22.99 6.89 -10.47
N PHE A 235 24.06 6.30 -10.95
CA PHE A 235 23.99 5.26 -11.96
C PHE A 235 24.27 3.91 -11.31
N PRO A 236 23.63 2.80 -11.77
CA PRO A 236 23.97 1.48 -11.28
C PRO A 236 25.49 1.32 -11.41
N ALA A 237 26.13 0.93 -10.33
CA ALA A 237 27.53 0.55 -10.42
C ALA A 237 27.60 -0.49 -11.53
N GLU A 238 28.31 -0.20 -12.61
CA GLU A 238 28.70 -1.24 -13.54
C GLU A 238 29.36 -2.30 -12.64
N GLN A 239 28.84 -3.53 -12.66
CA GLN A 239 29.62 -4.63 -12.13
C GLN A 239 30.98 -4.43 -12.78
N GLN A 240 31.92 -3.95 -11.99
CA GLN A 240 33.31 -3.95 -12.39
C GLN A 240 33.52 -5.38 -12.82
N GLN A 241 33.56 -5.61 -14.12
CA GLN A 241 34.14 -6.83 -14.66
C GLN A 241 35.45 -6.89 -13.92
N GLN A 242 35.49 -7.76 -12.92
CA GLN A 242 36.75 -8.21 -12.35
C GLN A 242 37.50 -8.70 -13.53
N THR A 243 38.37 -7.85 -14.06
CA THR A 243 39.40 -8.25 -14.96
C THR A 243 40.08 -9.38 -14.21
N PRO A 244 40.01 -10.64 -14.68
CA PRO A 244 40.70 -11.72 -14.00
C PRO A 244 42.13 -11.24 -13.83
N PRO A 245 42.74 -11.38 -12.65
CA PRO A 245 44.09 -10.92 -12.43
C PRO A 245 44.96 -11.52 -13.52
N PRO A 246 45.86 -10.74 -14.15
CA PRO A 246 46.67 -11.22 -15.23
C PRO A 246 47.36 -12.53 -14.78
N ALA A 247 47.07 -13.60 -15.51
CA ALA A 247 47.66 -14.92 -15.25
C ALA A 247 49.17 -14.79 -15.44
N GLY A 248 49.90 -14.63 -14.34
CA GLY A 248 51.35 -14.51 -14.43
C GLY A 248 52.11 -14.06 -13.19
N GLN A 249 51.45 -13.70 -12.11
CA GLN A 249 52.19 -13.46 -10.85
C GLN A 249 51.86 -14.56 -9.84
N GLN A 250 52.60 -15.65 -9.92
CA GLN A 250 52.76 -16.60 -8.80
C GLN A 250 53.37 -15.84 -7.62
N PRO A 251 52.78 -15.89 -6.43
CA PRO A 251 53.40 -15.35 -5.23
C PRO A 251 54.73 -16.09 -5.01
N PRO A 252 55.80 -15.38 -4.59
CA PRO A 252 57.09 -15.99 -4.34
C PRO A 252 56.94 -17.11 -3.30
N GLN A 253 57.38 -18.31 -3.68
CA GLN A 253 57.48 -19.45 -2.75
C GLN A 253 58.42 -19.09 -1.62
N GLN A 254 57.91 -19.08 -0.39
CA GLN A 254 58.74 -19.01 0.82
C GLN A 254 59.50 -20.32 0.96
N PRO A 255 60.81 -20.26 1.16
CA PRO A 255 61.61 -21.46 1.43
C PRO A 255 61.35 -21.98 2.84
N GLY A 256 61.08 -23.26 2.89
CA GLY A 256 61.20 -24.22 3.95
C GLY A 256 61.18 -23.72 5.42
N GLY A 257 60.07 -23.91 6.09
CA GLY A 257 59.95 -23.88 7.55
C GLY A 257 59.70 -25.30 8.10
N GLN A 258 60.52 -25.70 9.02
CA GLN A 258 60.64 -27.03 9.67
C GLN A 258 59.32 -27.57 10.27
N PRO A 259 59.19 -28.93 10.37
CA PRO A 259 58.04 -29.56 11.02
C PRO A 259 58.14 -29.40 12.57
N GLY A 260 57.18 -28.75 13.16
CA GLY A 260 57.00 -28.63 14.62
C GLY A 260 56.25 -29.86 15.19
N PRO A 261 56.47 -30.19 16.45
CA PRO A 261 56.09 -31.47 17.05
C PRO A 261 54.58 -31.59 17.32
N SER A 262 54.12 -32.82 17.15
CA SER A 262 52.79 -33.33 17.43
C SER A 262 52.29 -33.06 18.85
N ARG A 263 51.12 -32.48 18.99
CA ARG A 263 50.41 -32.28 20.29
C ARG A 263 49.41 -33.44 20.49
N PRO A 264 49.32 -34.02 21.69
CA PRO A 264 48.47 -35.18 21.94
C PRO A 264 46.97 -34.82 22.04
N GLN A 265 46.16 -35.74 21.56
CA GLN A 265 44.72 -35.76 21.68
C GLN A 265 44.29 -35.84 23.17
N GLY A 266 43.53 -34.90 23.64
CA GLY A 266 42.83 -34.91 24.93
C GLY A 266 41.38 -35.37 24.76
N GLY A 267 40.97 -36.22 25.67
CA GLY A 267 39.78 -37.03 25.72
C GLY A 267 38.43 -36.33 25.91
N PRO A 268 37.34 -37.11 26.10
CA PRO A 268 35.96 -36.69 25.95
C PRO A 268 35.39 -35.92 27.15
N GLN A 269 34.61 -34.89 26.87
CA GLN A 269 33.82 -34.17 27.90
C GLN A 269 32.48 -34.89 28.15
N PRO A 270 32.04 -34.96 29.41
CA PRO A 270 30.70 -35.42 29.77
C PRO A 270 29.69 -34.28 29.68
N GLY A 271 28.45 -34.62 29.24
CA GLY A 271 27.30 -33.71 29.12
C GLY A 271 26.66 -33.35 30.46
N PRO A 272 25.87 -32.23 30.46
CA PRO A 272 25.12 -31.83 31.65
C PRO A 272 23.78 -32.56 31.76
N GLN A 273 23.38 -32.76 33.03
CA GLN A 273 22.05 -33.19 33.45
C GLN A 273 21.05 -32.03 33.34
#